data_049fd8c7d62255defa31ad7457687a96
#
_entry.id   049fd8c7d62255defa31ad7457687a96
#
_cell.length_a   1.000
_cell.length_b   1.000
_cell.length_c   1.000
_cell.angle_alpha   90.00
_cell.angle_beta   90.00
_cell.angle_gamma   90.00
#
_symmetry.space_group_name_H-M   'P 1'
#
loop_
_entity.id
_entity.type
_entity.pdbx_description
1 polymer ?
#
loop_
_entity_poly.entity_id
_entity_poly.type
_entity_poly.pdbx_seq_one_letter_code
_entity_poly.pdbx_strand_id
1 'polypeptide(L)'
;AWEFWTEMEYENKNCHVSVGGLDSITLFIWLHSIGIHVTGITVSGIEDQSIQKVHRALGLEVVKSYKSKVTILNEIGFPVISKKIAGRINTLQNPTENNKTVRHAIITGECGAQGHYAKNSRMQLPQKWLRLFGGYENENEGVNYGKPEPDIKISNECCYWLKEKPCDDWAKNHNSSPYLGIMASEGGQREEALIDHGCNYYGKTVTRSAPFAIFMRQDILQ
;
A
#
# COMPACT_ATOMS: atom_id res chain seq x y z
N ALA A 1 -1.54 -19.85 10.09
CA ALA A 1 -0.38 -19.21 10.75
C ALA A 1 0.75 -20.22 10.99
N TRP A 2 0.47 -21.33 11.66
CA TRP A 2 1.50 -22.37 11.99
C TRP A 2 2.19 -22.95 10.76
N GLU A 3 1.45 -23.32 9.71
CA GLU A 3 2.03 -23.79 8.45
C GLU A 3 3.09 -22.84 7.90
N PHE A 4 2.75 -21.56 7.84
CA PHE A 4 3.69 -20.53 7.37
C PHE A 4 4.92 -20.39 8.26
N TRP A 5 4.71 -20.42 9.60
CA TRP A 5 5.80 -20.39 10.57
C TRP A 5 6.79 -21.54 10.33
N THR A 6 6.28 -22.76 10.25
CA THR A 6 7.10 -23.98 10.04
C THR A 6 7.89 -23.92 8.74
N GLU A 7 7.25 -23.43 7.67
CA GLU A 7 7.92 -23.26 6.37
C GLU A 7 9.04 -22.24 6.44
N MET A 8 8.82 -21.11 7.12
CA MET A 8 9.87 -20.08 7.31
C MET A 8 11.02 -20.59 8.17
N GLU A 9 10.74 -21.37 9.23
CA GLU A 9 11.80 -22.02 10.02
C GLU A 9 12.61 -23.01 9.16
N TYR A 10 11.96 -23.79 8.33
CA TYR A 10 12.62 -24.72 7.41
C TYR A 10 13.54 -23.98 6.41
N GLU A 11 13.10 -22.84 5.90
CA GLU A 11 13.89 -21.97 5.02
C GLU A 11 14.94 -21.13 5.75
N ASN A 12 15.08 -21.27 7.07
CA ASN A 12 15.95 -20.45 7.92
C ASN A 12 15.68 -18.94 7.78
N LYS A 13 14.39 -18.58 7.72
CA LYS A 13 13.88 -17.21 7.68
C LYS A 13 13.18 -16.85 8.97
N ASN A 14 13.29 -15.59 9.36
CA ASN A 14 12.52 -15.02 10.46
C ASN A 14 11.11 -14.63 10.01
N CYS A 15 10.24 -14.39 10.99
CA CYS A 15 8.92 -13.82 10.76
C CYS A 15 8.74 -12.51 11.53
N HIS A 16 7.97 -11.57 10.97
CA HIS A 16 7.68 -10.30 11.63
C HIS A 16 6.24 -9.83 11.38
N VAL A 17 5.79 -8.88 12.19
CA VAL A 17 4.57 -8.10 11.97
C VAL A 17 4.94 -6.63 11.90
N SER A 18 4.58 -5.95 10.82
CA SER A 18 4.63 -4.49 10.75
C SER A 18 3.41 -3.91 11.46
N VAL A 19 3.63 -3.46 12.70
CA VAL A 19 2.57 -3.05 13.61
C VAL A 19 2.28 -1.56 13.46
N GLY A 20 1.06 -1.25 13.04
CA GLY A 20 0.51 0.11 12.96
C GLY A 20 -0.68 0.28 13.89
N GLY A 21 -1.90 0.07 13.37
CA GLY A 21 -3.16 0.20 14.11
C GLY A 21 -3.67 -1.10 14.71
N LEU A 22 -4.96 -1.10 15.04
CA LEU A 22 -5.64 -2.16 15.78
C LEU A 22 -5.40 -3.56 15.19
N ASP A 23 -5.64 -3.74 13.90
CA ASP A 23 -5.63 -5.08 13.28
C ASP A 23 -4.25 -5.75 13.37
N SER A 24 -3.19 -4.97 13.16
CA SER A 24 -1.81 -5.47 13.27
C SER A 24 -1.33 -5.63 14.71
N ILE A 25 -1.84 -4.82 15.64
CA ILE A 25 -1.62 -4.99 17.07
C ILE A 25 -2.26 -6.31 17.53
N THR A 26 -3.53 -6.53 17.17
CA THR A 26 -4.25 -7.76 17.51
C THR A 26 -3.57 -8.98 16.90
N LEU A 27 -3.14 -8.90 15.62
CA LEU A 27 -2.40 -9.98 14.98
C LEU A 27 -1.11 -10.32 15.75
N PHE A 28 -0.34 -9.31 16.12
CA PHE A 28 0.91 -9.51 16.87
C PHE A 28 0.67 -10.22 18.20
N ILE A 29 -0.31 -9.75 18.99
CA ILE A 29 -0.67 -10.35 20.28
C ILE A 29 -1.21 -11.77 20.08
N TRP A 30 -2.08 -11.97 19.09
CA TRP A 30 -2.67 -13.27 18.82
C TRP A 30 -1.62 -14.31 18.40
N LEU A 31 -0.67 -13.98 17.54
CA LEU A 31 0.41 -14.88 17.15
C LEU A 31 1.21 -15.34 18.38
N HIS A 32 1.58 -14.40 19.25
CA HIS A 32 2.27 -14.72 20.50
C HIS A 32 1.43 -15.60 21.42
N SER A 33 0.11 -15.37 21.50
CA SER A 33 -0.80 -16.15 22.36
C SER A 33 -0.92 -17.62 21.93
N ILE A 34 -0.75 -17.89 20.64
CA ILE A 34 -0.76 -19.25 20.09
C ILE A 34 0.66 -19.87 20.01
N GLY A 35 1.67 -19.22 20.57
CA GLY A 35 3.05 -19.72 20.62
C GLY A 35 3.90 -19.43 19.39
N ILE A 36 3.44 -18.58 18.45
CA ILE A 36 4.24 -18.12 17.32
C ILE A 36 4.94 -16.81 17.70
N HIS A 37 6.22 -16.87 17.98
CA HIS A 37 7.01 -15.72 18.40
C HIS A 37 7.61 -15.00 17.19
N VAL A 38 7.07 -13.84 16.87
CA VAL A 38 7.49 -12.99 15.74
C VAL A 38 8.07 -11.68 16.25
N THR A 39 8.94 -11.05 15.45
CA THR A 39 9.39 -9.70 15.74
C THR A 39 8.30 -8.70 15.37
N GLY A 40 7.90 -7.85 16.31
CA GLY A 40 7.03 -6.72 16.01
C GLY A 40 7.86 -5.49 15.67
N ILE A 41 7.61 -4.89 14.51
CA ILE A 41 8.29 -3.66 14.09
C ILE A 41 7.28 -2.53 13.88
N THR A 42 7.69 -1.30 14.15
CA THR A 42 6.86 -0.11 13.91
C THR A 42 7.70 1.03 13.35
N VAL A 43 7.12 1.84 12.47
CA VAL A 43 7.85 2.98 11.90
C VAL A 43 7.68 4.22 12.78
N SER A 44 8.79 4.87 13.10
CA SER A 44 8.82 6.04 14.00
C SER A 44 8.00 7.22 13.48
N GLY A 45 7.24 7.88 14.39
CA GLY A 45 6.62 9.18 14.13
C GLY A 45 5.40 9.17 13.20
N ILE A 46 4.86 8.00 12.84
CA ILE A 46 3.74 7.90 11.91
C ILE A 46 2.42 7.82 12.63
N GLU A 47 2.32 6.98 13.65
CA GLU A 47 1.08 6.72 14.38
C GLU A 47 0.82 7.78 15.45
N ASP A 48 -0.44 7.87 15.90
CA ASP A 48 -0.85 8.73 17.01
C ASP A 48 -0.11 8.37 18.30
N GLN A 49 0.01 9.34 19.22
CA GLN A 49 0.73 9.15 20.48
C GLN A 49 0.11 8.04 21.35
N SER A 50 -1.19 7.83 21.29
CA SER A 50 -1.86 6.75 22.01
C SER A 50 -1.43 5.38 21.50
N ILE A 51 -1.37 5.22 20.18
CA ILE A 51 -0.87 4.00 19.52
C ILE A 51 0.62 3.78 19.83
N GLN A 52 1.42 4.84 19.79
CA GLN A 52 2.84 4.75 20.15
C GLN A 52 3.08 4.29 21.59
N LYS A 53 2.18 4.62 22.53
CA LYS A 53 2.23 4.09 23.90
C LYS A 53 2.03 2.57 23.92
N VAL A 54 1.05 2.08 23.15
CA VAL A 54 0.82 0.63 23.00
C VAL A 54 2.03 -0.05 22.38
N HIS A 55 2.60 0.51 21.30
CA HIS A 55 3.80 -0.03 20.66
C HIS A 55 4.96 -0.17 21.64
N ARG A 56 5.19 0.83 22.49
CA ARG A 56 6.22 0.76 23.53
C ARG A 56 5.93 -0.30 24.59
N ALA A 57 4.66 -0.42 25.01
CA ALA A 57 4.26 -1.44 25.99
C ALA A 57 4.43 -2.86 25.45
N LEU A 58 4.26 -3.05 24.14
CA LEU A 58 4.48 -4.33 23.44
C LEU A 58 5.96 -4.61 23.12
N GLY A 59 6.88 -3.69 23.42
CA GLY A 59 8.30 -3.86 23.16
C GLY A 59 8.67 -3.92 21.67
N LEU A 60 7.91 -3.23 20.81
CA LEU A 60 8.15 -3.27 19.36
C LEU A 60 9.47 -2.60 19.00
N GLU A 61 10.16 -3.17 18.01
CA GLU A 61 11.35 -2.57 17.43
C GLU A 61 10.97 -1.36 16.58
N VAL A 62 11.68 -0.25 16.76
CA VAL A 62 11.40 1.00 16.06
C VAL A 62 12.26 1.14 14.83
N VAL A 63 11.63 1.08 13.66
CA VAL A 63 12.25 1.32 12.36
C VAL A 63 12.21 2.82 12.07
N LYS A 64 13.33 3.40 11.65
CA LYS A 64 13.38 4.82 11.30
C LYS A 64 12.78 5.07 9.92
N SER A 65 11.88 6.05 9.81
CA SER A 65 11.45 6.56 8.52
C SER A 65 12.61 7.26 7.79
N TYR A 66 12.68 7.15 6.48
CA TYR A 66 13.71 7.80 5.65
C TYR A 66 13.65 9.31 5.72
N LYS A 67 12.43 9.86 5.78
CA LYS A 67 12.16 11.30 5.83
C LYS A 67 10.99 11.57 6.76
N SER A 68 10.88 12.80 7.22
CA SER A 68 9.72 13.19 8.01
C SER A 68 8.42 13.07 7.20
N LYS A 69 7.30 12.87 7.88
CA LYS A 69 5.97 12.85 7.27
C LYS A 69 5.71 14.11 6.44
N VAL A 70 6.07 15.27 6.97
CA VAL A 70 5.91 16.57 6.28
C VAL A 70 6.75 16.61 5.01
N THR A 71 8.00 16.18 5.08
CA THR A 71 8.90 16.15 3.92
C THR A 71 8.34 15.25 2.81
N ILE A 72 7.88 14.04 3.15
CA ILE A 72 7.31 13.11 2.16
C ILE A 72 6.04 13.69 1.54
N LEU A 73 5.15 14.29 2.33
CA LEU A 73 3.93 14.89 1.80
C LEU A 73 4.22 16.07 0.86
N ASN A 74 5.24 16.85 1.14
CA ASN A 74 5.62 18.00 0.29
C ASN A 74 6.37 17.56 -0.97
N GLU A 75 7.26 16.58 -0.89
CA GLU A 75 8.08 16.15 -2.03
C GLU A 75 7.35 15.21 -2.98
N ILE A 76 6.56 14.28 -2.42
CA ILE A 76 5.91 13.19 -3.18
C ILE A 76 4.44 13.50 -3.40
N GLY A 77 3.80 14.13 -2.43
CA GLY A 77 2.38 14.42 -2.44
C GLY A 77 1.57 13.55 -1.47
N PHE A 78 0.27 13.79 -1.45
CA PHE A 78 -0.68 13.11 -0.57
C PHE A 78 -1.90 12.61 -1.34
N PRO A 79 -2.58 11.56 -0.85
CA PRO A 79 -3.74 11.04 -1.54
C PRO A 79 -4.96 11.94 -1.32
N VAL A 80 -5.72 12.17 -2.40
CA VAL A 80 -7.04 12.79 -2.35
C VAL A 80 -8.09 11.78 -2.78
N ILE A 81 -9.27 11.80 -2.17
CA ILE A 81 -10.44 10.98 -2.47
C ILE A 81 -10.20 9.48 -2.25
N SER A 82 -9.32 8.87 -3.05
CA SER A 82 -8.91 7.47 -2.90
C SER A 82 -7.51 7.26 -3.46
N LYS A 83 -6.81 6.21 -2.99
CA LYS A 83 -5.50 5.82 -3.52
C LYS A 83 -5.54 5.62 -5.04
N LYS A 84 -6.61 5.04 -5.57
CA LYS A 84 -6.78 4.77 -7.01
C LYS A 84 -6.84 6.06 -7.82
N ILE A 85 -7.60 7.05 -7.37
CA ILE A 85 -7.70 8.36 -8.02
C ILE A 85 -6.38 9.12 -7.88
N ALA A 86 -5.81 9.15 -6.68
CA ALA A 86 -4.53 9.80 -6.42
C ALA A 86 -3.39 9.22 -7.28
N GLY A 87 -3.34 7.90 -7.46
CA GLY A 87 -2.35 7.27 -8.33
C GLY A 87 -2.48 7.66 -9.79
N ARG A 88 -3.71 7.81 -10.31
CA ARG A 88 -3.93 8.30 -11.67
C ARG A 88 -3.51 9.76 -11.84
N ILE A 89 -3.84 10.60 -10.86
CA ILE A 89 -3.40 11.99 -10.86
C ILE A 89 -1.88 12.08 -10.80
N ASN A 90 -1.24 11.30 -9.94
CA ASN A 90 0.22 11.21 -9.87
C ASN A 90 0.84 10.87 -11.24
N THR A 91 0.27 9.89 -11.93
CA THR A 91 0.72 9.51 -13.29
C THR A 91 0.60 10.66 -14.28
N LEU A 92 -0.46 11.47 -14.21
CA LEU A 92 -0.63 12.64 -15.07
C LEU A 92 0.32 13.78 -14.73
N GLN A 93 0.58 14.02 -13.44
CA GLN A 93 1.50 15.06 -12.97
C GLN A 93 2.98 14.73 -13.22
N ASN A 94 3.31 13.46 -13.43
CA ASN A 94 4.67 12.98 -13.67
C ASN A 94 4.79 12.29 -15.04
N PRO A 95 4.69 13.04 -16.14
CA PRO A 95 4.75 12.49 -17.49
C PRO A 95 6.14 11.93 -17.82
N THR A 96 6.17 10.71 -18.35
CA THR A 96 7.36 10.05 -18.88
C THR A 96 7.01 9.36 -20.19
N GLU A 97 8.00 9.02 -21.01
CA GLU A 97 7.78 8.25 -22.23
C GLU A 97 7.17 6.87 -21.91
N ASN A 98 7.60 6.24 -20.81
CA ASN A 98 7.15 4.91 -20.43
C ASN A 98 5.68 4.88 -19.94
N ASN A 99 5.13 6.00 -19.49
CA ASN A 99 3.74 6.05 -19.01
C ASN A 99 2.77 6.72 -20.00
N LYS A 100 3.21 7.00 -21.23
CA LYS A 100 2.41 7.69 -22.25
C LYS A 100 1.06 7.01 -22.53
N THR A 101 1.08 5.69 -22.74
CA THR A 101 -0.15 4.90 -22.99
C THR A 101 -1.09 4.91 -21.80
N VAL A 102 -0.54 4.81 -20.58
CA VAL A 102 -1.35 4.84 -19.35
C VAL A 102 -1.97 6.22 -19.16
N ARG A 103 -1.24 7.30 -19.42
CA ARG A 103 -1.78 8.68 -19.38
C ARG A 103 -2.92 8.86 -20.37
N HIS A 104 -2.74 8.37 -21.61
CA HIS A 104 -3.81 8.40 -22.61
C HIS A 104 -5.07 7.69 -22.10
N ALA A 105 -4.95 6.47 -21.56
CA ALA A 105 -6.08 5.73 -21.00
C ALA A 105 -6.75 6.44 -19.81
N ILE A 106 -5.96 7.15 -18.98
CA ILE A 106 -6.50 7.93 -17.85
C ILE A 106 -7.34 9.12 -18.35
N ILE A 107 -6.95 9.74 -19.45
CA ILE A 107 -7.63 10.92 -20.01
C ILE A 107 -8.86 10.51 -20.82
N THR A 108 -8.70 9.60 -21.75
CA THR A 108 -9.72 9.28 -22.78
C THR A 108 -10.55 8.05 -22.45
N GLY A 109 -10.08 7.18 -21.60
CA GLY A 109 -10.65 5.85 -21.38
C GLY A 109 -10.29 4.85 -22.48
N GLU A 110 -9.52 5.28 -23.47
CA GLU A 110 -9.08 4.43 -24.59
C GLU A 110 -7.63 4.02 -24.41
N CYS A 111 -7.31 2.83 -24.88
CA CYS A 111 -5.93 2.37 -25.00
C CYS A 111 -5.48 2.44 -26.45
N GLY A 112 -4.21 2.74 -26.66
CA GLY A 112 -3.54 2.54 -27.95
C GLY A 112 -3.53 1.07 -28.37
N ALA A 113 -2.98 0.76 -29.54
CA ALA A 113 -2.99 -0.57 -30.16
C ALA A 113 -2.45 -1.72 -29.29
N GLN A 114 -1.70 -1.42 -28.25
CA GLN A 114 -1.15 -2.40 -27.30
C GLN A 114 -1.91 -2.44 -25.96
N GLY A 115 -2.86 -1.57 -25.76
CA GLY A 115 -3.64 -1.53 -24.52
C GLY A 115 -4.89 -2.37 -24.63
N HIS A 116 -5.36 -2.90 -23.51
CA HIS A 116 -6.54 -3.77 -23.44
C HIS A 116 -7.73 -3.12 -22.76
N TYR A 117 -7.72 -1.78 -22.63
CA TYR A 117 -8.83 -1.07 -21.99
C TYR A 117 -9.85 -0.65 -23.04
N ALA A 118 -11.09 -0.99 -22.83
CA ALA A 118 -12.18 -0.48 -23.64
C ALA A 118 -12.37 1.03 -23.45
N LYS A 119 -13.02 1.68 -24.43
CA LYS A 119 -13.48 3.06 -24.29
C LYS A 119 -14.31 3.20 -23.01
N ASN A 120 -14.12 4.32 -22.29
CA ASN A 120 -14.72 4.56 -20.98
C ASN A 120 -14.32 3.50 -19.94
N SER A 121 -13.12 2.98 -20.04
CA SER A 121 -12.58 2.02 -19.08
C SER A 121 -12.58 2.59 -17.67
N ARG A 122 -12.49 1.69 -16.67
CA ARG A 122 -12.30 2.10 -15.25
C ARG A 122 -11.00 2.88 -14.99
N MET A 123 -10.13 3.00 -16.00
CA MET A 123 -8.92 3.83 -15.93
C MET A 123 -9.21 5.31 -16.14
N GLN A 124 -10.26 5.66 -16.85
CA GLN A 124 -10.59 7.07 -17.09
C GLN A 124 -10.88 7.81 -15.79
N LEU A 125 -10.26 8.99 -15.63
CA LEU A 125 -10.59 9.92 -14.56
C LEU A 125 -11.83 10.73 -14.94
N PRO A 126 -12.73 10.99 -13.99
CA PRO A 126 -13.81 11.96 -14.20
C PRO A 126 -13.24 13.34 -14.61
N GLN A 127 -13.91 14.00 -15.55
CA GLN A 127 -13.48 15.29 -16.10
C GLN A 127 -13.19 16.36 -15.04
N LYS A 128 -13.95 16.35 -13.92
CA LYS A 128 -13.72 17.27 -12.82
C LYS A 128 -12.30 17.17 -12.23
N TRP A 129 -11.74 15.96 -12.16
CA TRP A 129 -10.39 15.74 -11.66
C TRP A 129 -9.33 16.02 -12.72
N LEU A 130 -9.62 15.72 -13.98
CA LEU A 130 -8.75 16.09 -15.10
C LEU A 130 -8.56 17.60 -15.17
N ARG A 131 -9.65 18.36 -15.03
CA ARG A 131 -9.60 19.84 -15.03
C ARG A 131 -8.82 20.42 -13.84
N LEU A 132 -8.93 19.79 -12.67
CA LEU A 132 -8.26 20.28 -11.46
C LEU A 132 -6.79 19.86 -11.38
N PHE A 133 -6.46 18.65 -11.77
CA PHE A 133 -5.17 18.03 -11.48
C PHE A 133 -4.48 17.44 -12.71
N GLY A 134 -5.09 17.46 -13.87
CA GLY A 134 -4.58 16.81 -15.07
C GLY A 134 -3.26 17.37 -15.53
N GLY A 135 -3.13 18.70 -15.62
CA GLY A 135 -1.91 19.36 -16.09
C GLY A 135 -1.37 18.83 -17.41
N TYR A 136 -2.25 18.25 -18.23
CA TYR A 136 -1.89 17.58 -19.45
C TYR A 136 -2.44 18.39 -20.64
N GLU A 137 -1.52 18.91 -21.41
CA GLU A 137 -1.82 19.54 -22.70
C GLU A 137 -1.23 18.64 -23.80
N ASN A 138 -2.09 18.16 -24.66
CA ASN A 138 -1.66 17.48 -25.87
C ASN A 138 -2.38 18.08 -27.09
N GLU A 139 -1.72 19.00 -27.73
CA GLU A 139 -2.24 19.67 -28.93
C GLU A 139 -2.58 18.67 -30.06
N ASN A 140 -1.83 17.56 -30.16
CA ASN A 140 -2.05 16.54 -31.17
C ASN A 140 -3.28 15.67 -30.89
N GLU A 141 -3.77 15.63 -29.65
CA GLU A 141 -4.97 14.87 -29.27
C GLU A 141 -6.20 15.76 -29.10
N GLY A 142 -6.05 17.07 -29.30
CA GLY A 142 -7.14 18.04 -29.16
C GLY A 142 -7.71 18.15 -27.75
N VAL A 143 -6.93 17.74 -26.75
CA VAL A 143 -7.34 17.69 -25.35
C VAL A 143 -6.48 18.66 -24.56
N ASN A 144 -7.11 19.71 -24.05
CA ASN A 144 -6.48 20.68 -23.16
C ASN A 144 -7.18 20.65 -21.81
N TYR A 145 -6.50 20.12 -20.79
CA TYR A 145 -7.01 20.05 -19.42
C TYR A 145 -6.38 21.09 -18.49
N GLY A 146 -5.70 22.08 -19.04
CA GLY A 146 -5.08 23.15 -18.26
C GLY A 146 -4.00 22.70 -17.28
N LYS A 147 -3.27 23.63 -16.74
CA LYS A 147 -2.32 23.35 -15.66
C LYS A 147 -3.07 23.26 -14.34
N PRO A 148 -2.71 22.29 -13.46
CA PRO A 148 -3.30 22.22 -12.14
C PRO A 148 -2.96 23.48 -11.35
N GLU A 149 -3.94 24.06 -10.71
CA GLU A 149 -3.78 25.16 -9.76
C GLU A 149 -4.28 24.68 -8.40
N PRO A 150 -3.52 24.91 -7.35
CA PRO A 150 -2.11 25.27 -7.21
C PRO A 150 -1.19 24.08 -7.50
N ASP A 151 0.13 24.27 -7.44
CA ASP A 151 1.16 23.21 -7.58
C ASP A 151 1.09 22.18 -6.44
N ILE A 152 -0.06 21.56 -6.30
CA ILE A 152 -0.30 20.53 -5.28
C ILE A 152 0.07 19.18 -5.87
N LYS A 153 1.04 18.53 -5.25
CA LYS A 153 1.40 17.16 -5.60
C LYS A 153 0.39 16.19 -5.02
N ILE A 154 -0.21 15.40 -5.88
CA ILE A 154 -1.14 14.35 -5.51
C ILE A 154 -0.50 13.01 -5.80
N SER A 155 -0.44 12.14 -4.80
CA SER A 155 0.17 10.82 -4.95
C SER A 155 -0.46 9.80 -4.00
N ASN A 156 -0.47 8.55 -4.40
CA ASN A 156 -0.80 7.42 -3.54
C ASN A 156 0.43 6.79 -2.87
N GLU A 157 1.63 7.33 -3.14
CA GLU A 157 2.91 6.75 -2.70
C GLU A 157 3.30 7.13 -1.26
N CYS A 158 2.58 8.05 -0.61
CA CYS A 158 2.93 8.46 0.75
C CYS A 158 2.97 7.26 1.73
N CYS A 159 2.05 6.29 1.61
CA CYS A 159 2.07 5.08 2.45
C CYS A 159 3.29 4.21 2.16
N TYR A 160 3.67 4.09 0.88
CA TYR A 160 4.86 3.35 0.50
C TYR A 160 6.10 3.93 1.18
N TRP A 161 6.36 5.21 1.01
CA TRP A 161 7.54 5.87 1.56
C TRP A 161 7.54 5.99 3.08
N LEU A 162 6.34 6.16 3.69
CA LEU A 162 6.23 6.31 5.15
C LEU A 162 6.24 4.98 5.89
N LYS A 163 5.59 3.94 5.34
CA LYS A 163 5.34 2.69 6.06
C LYS A 163 5.97 1.47 5.37
N GLU A 164 5.66 1.27 4.09
CA GLU A 164 5.99 0.04 3.39
C GLU A 164 7.51 -0.08 3.18
N LYS A 165 8.12 0.90 2.53
CA LYS A 165 9.55 0.87 2.22
C LYS A 165 10.48 0.70 3.43
N PRO A 166 10.32 1.43 4.56
CA PRO A 166 11.13 1.18 5.74
C PRO A 166 11.00 -0.24 6.30
N CYS A 167 9.76 -0.79 6.30
CA CYS A 167 9.51 -2.15 6.76
C CYS A 167 10.08 -3.19 5.80
N ASP A 168 9.95 -2.99 4.49
CA ASP A 168 10.49 -3.89 3.47
C ASP A 168 12.02 -3.95 3.53
N ASP A 169 12.68 -2.82 3.72
CA ASP A 169 14.15 -2.78 3.84
C ASP A 169 14.61 -3.43 5.15
N TRP A 170 13.88 -3.20 6.25
CA TRP A 170 14.13 -3.91 7.51
C TRP A 170 13.99 -5.43 7.30
N ALA A 171 12.89 -5.87 6.68
CA ALA A 171 12.62 -7.28 6.42
C ALA A 171 13.73 -7.95 5.58
N LYS A 172 14.20 -7.29 4.54
CA LYS A 172 15.32 -7.76 3.71
C LYS A 172 16.61 -7.90 4.52
N ASN A 173 16.92 -6.91 5.34
CA ASN A 173 18.14 -6.91 6.15
C ASN A 173 18.14 -7.98 7.25
N HIS A 174 16.95 -8.41 7.71
CA HIS A 174 16.76 -9.42 8.74
C HIS A 174 16.33 -10.79 8.20
N ASN A 175 16.32 -10.97 6.88
CA ASN A 175 15.83 -12.18 6.21
C ASN A 175 14.48 -12.63 6.79
N SER A 176 13.51 -11.71 6.80
CA SER A 176 12.24 -11.90 7.51
C SER A 176 11.04 -11.77 6.60
N SER A 177 10.08 -12.68 6.74
CA SER A 177 8.82 -12.72 6.01
C SER A 177 7.66 -12.16 6.85
N PRO A 178 6.76 -11.33 6.28
CA PRO A 178 5.71 -10.67 7.05
C PRO A 178 4.48 -11.54 7.29
N TYR A 179 3.92 -11.42 8.48
CA TYR A 179 2.50 -11.65 8.75
C TYR A 179 1.73 -10.35 8.60
N LEU A 180 0.61 -10.37 7.89
CA LEU A 180 -0.20 -9.20 7.58
C LEU A 180 -1.57 -9.27 8.26
N GLY A 181 -1.93 -8.21 8.99
CA GLY A 181 -3.24 -8.06 9.63
C GLY A 181 -4.29 -7.50 8.66
N ILE A 182 -4.46 -8.14 7.51
CA ILE A 182 -5.45 -7.74 6.49
C ILE A 182 -6.61 -8.73 6.48
N MET A 183 -7.82 -8.21 6.22
CA MET A 183 -9.05 -8.99 6.16
C MET A 183 -9.68 -8.88 4.77
N ALA A 184 -10.14 -9.99 4.20
CA ALA A 184 -10.87 -10.01 2.93
C ALA A 184 -12.21 -9.29 3.03
N SER A 185 -12.82 -9.26 4.22
CA SER A 185 -14.07 -8.53 4.50
C SER A 185 -13.99 -7.00 4.26
N GLU A 186 -12.79 -6.45 4.11
CA GLU A 186 -12.60 -5.04 3.71
C GLU A 186 -12.75 -4.84 2.19
N GLY A 187 -12.88 -5.93 1.42
CA GLY A 187 -13.14 -5.93 -0.02
C GLY A 187 -11.97 -5.54 -0.91
N GLY A 188 -12.25 -5.42 -2.21
CA GLY A 188 -11.28 -4.98 -3.21
C GLY A 188 -10.09 -5.92 -3.37
N GLN A 189 -8.89 -5.37 -3.50
CA GLN A 189 -7.66 -6.14 -3.70
C GLN A 189 -7.36 -7.15 -2.58
N ARG A 190 -7.90 -6.96 -1.37
CA ARG A 190 -7.69 -7.87 -0.24
C ARG A 190 -8.53 -9.14 -0.38
N GLU A 191 -9.75 -8.98 -0.86
CA GLU A 191 -10.64 -10.10 -1.19
C GLU A 191 -10.11 -10.87 -2.40
N GLU A 192 -9.72 -10.16 -3.46
CA GLU A 192 -9.10 -10.76 -4.66
C GLU A 192 -7.85 -11.57 -4.27
N ALA A 193 -6.98 -11.02 -3.41
CA ALA A 193 -5.77 -11.71 -2.97
C ALA A 193 -6.06 -13.00 -2.17
N LEU A 194 -7.13 -13.03 -1.37
CA LEU A 194 -7.54 -14.25 -0.65
C LEU A 194 -8.05 -15.31 -1.63
N ILE A 195 -8.85 -14.92 -2.63
CA ILE A 195 -9.39 -15.82 -3.64
C ILE A 195 -8.27 -16.43 -4.49
N ASP A 196 -7.31 -15.60 -4.93
CA ASP A 196 -6.26 -16.02 -5.86
C ASP A 196 -5.13 -16.81 -5.18
N HIS A 197 -4.83 -16.52 -3.91
CA HIS A 197 -3.61 -17.00 -3.26
C HIS A 197 -3.83 -17.65 -1.89
N GLY A 198 -5.02 -17.54 -1.32
CA GLY A 198 -5.30 -18.00 0.04
C GLY A 198 -4.63 -17.11 1.11
N CYS A 199 -4.56 -17.66 2.33
CA CYS A 199 -3.94 -16.93 3.46
C CYS A 199 -2.41 -16.89 3.39
N ASN A 200 -1.78 -17.89 2.81
CA ASN A 200 -0.31 -17.99 2.67
C ASN A 200 0.08 -17.84 1.20
N TYR A 201 1.01 -16.96 0.93
CA TYR A 201 1.54 -16.72 -0.41
C TYR A 201 3.05 -16.92 -0.45
N TYR A 202 3.49 -17.84 -1.28
CA TYR A 202 4.88 -18.24 -1.51
C TYR A 202 5.32 -17.87 -2.93
N GLY A 203 5.56 -16.59 -3.15
CA GLY A 203 6.00 -16.09 -4.46
C GLY A 203 7.52 -15.93 -4.55
N LYS A 204 8.04 -15.86 -5.77
CA LYS A 204 9.49 -15.68 -6.02
C LYS A 204 10.05 -14.38 -5.43
N THR A 205 9.26 -13.32 -5.39
CA THR A 205 9.70 -12.00 -4.93
C THR A 205 9.14 -11.61 -3.57
N VAL A 206 8.02 -12.20 -3.19
CA VAL A 206 7.33 -11.91 -1.93
C VAL A 206 6.79 -13.20 -1.36
N THR A 207 7.07 -13.44 -0.09
CA THR A 207 6.48 -14.52 0.71
C THR A 207 5.81 -13.88 1.91
N ARG A 208 4.52 -14.17 2.15
CA ARG A 208 3.74 -13.53 3.21
C ARG A 208 2.59 -14.41 3.69
N SER A 209 2.13 -14.18 4.92
CA SER A 209 0.92 -14.79 5.45
C SER A 209 -0.07 -13.72 5.93
N ALA A 210 -1.35 -13.95 5.69
CA ALA A 210 -2.45 -13.11 6.15
C ALA A 210 -3.47 -13.97 6.93
N PRO A 211 -3.17 -14.37 8.19
CA PRO A 211 -4.03 -15.28 8.96
C PRO A 211 -5.43 -14.71 9.19
N PHE A 212 -5.55 -13.38 9.25
CA PHE A 212 -6.83 -12.70 9.46
C PHE A 212 -7.66 -12.50 8.19
N ALA A 213 -7.18 -12.96 7.03
CA ALA A 213 -7.89 -12.80 5.77
C ALA A 213 -9.32 -13.37 5.79
N ILE A 214 -9.55 -14.46 6.55
CA ILE A 214 -10.86 -15.11 6.69
C ILE A 214 -11.75 -14.54 7.80
N PHE A 215 -11.24 -13.59 8.61
CA PHE A 215 -11.98 -13.00 9.74
C PHE A 215 -12.77 -11.76 9.30
N MET A 216 -13.80 -11.45 10.06
CA MET A 216 -14.52 -10.19 9.96
C MET A 216 -13.96 -9.19 11.00
N ARG A 217 -14.18 -7.90 10.75
CA ARG A 217 -13.69 -6.87 11.66
C ARG A 217 -14.21 -7.00 13.09
N GLN A 218 -15.43 -7.45 13.26
CA GLN A 218 -16.01 -7.69 14.60
C GLN A 218 -15.32 -8.84 15.35
N ASP A 219 -14.73 -9.81 14.65
CA ASP A 219 -13.97 -10.90 15.28
C ASP A 219 -12.66 -10.39 15.89
N ILE A 220 -12.11 -9.31 15.34
CA ILE A 220 -10.88 -8.65 15.83
C ILE A 220 -11.17 -7.77 17.06
N LEU A 221 -12.42 -7.36 17.26
CA LEU A 221 -12.82 -6.48 18.36
C LEU A 221 -13.27 -7.23 19.61
N GLN A 222 -13.42 -8.53 19.56
CA GLN A 222 -13.76 -9.41 20.69
C GLN A 222 -12.50 -9.93 21.38
#